data_1cfa60a76d9faff30745f87ac026a801
#
_entry.id   1cfa60a76d9faff30745f87ac026a801
#
_cell.length_a   1.000
_cell.length_b   1.000
_cell.length_c   1.000
_cell.angle_alpha   90.00
_cell.angle_beta   90.00
_cell.angle_gamma   90.00
#
_symmetry.space_group_name_H-M   'P 1'
#
loop_
_entity.id
_entity.type
_entity.pdbx_description
1 polymer ?
#
loop_
_entity_poly.entity_id
_entity_poly.type
_entity_poly.pdbx_seq_one_letter_code
_entity_poly.pdbx_strand_id
1 'polypeptide(L)'
;ILLHFTVSCSIDDVKPQNQLTTENTIRDEQSAQAVLNGVYTGWRSIELNAFPLHLSALGTEGFFSGTINGSTGFNANQVKPENLYLGFLYNAHYKIINASNYLIEELEKGKAVGISDERKTGMIAEAKFSRAMANFNLLRYFGEFYDQNSIYGIVLSSTFSKDVVFAKETQ
;
A
#
# COMPACT_ATOMS: atom_id res chain seq x y z
N ILE A 1 -6.62 -29.49 -55.51
CA ILE A 1 -6.69 -28.31 -54.61
C ILE A 1 -6.79 -28.86 -53.20
N LEU A 2 -5.68 -28.76 -52.44
CA LEU A 2 -5.61 -29.22 -51.05
C LEU A 2 -5.97 -28.02 -50.15
N LEU A 3 -7.12 -28.06 -49.46
CA LEU A 3 -7.49 -27.04 -48.48
C LEU A 3 -6.81 -27.35 -47.15
N HIS A 4 -5.87 -26.50 -46.72
CA HIS A 4 -5.28 -26.57 -45.38
C HIS A 4 -6.15 -25.77 -44.41
N PHE A 5 -6.81 -26.47 -43.48
CA PHE A 5 -7.42 -25.86 -42.32
C PHE A 5 -6.35 -25.64 -41.26
N THR A 6 -5.97 -24.38 -41.05
CA THR A 6 -5.15 -24.00 -39.89
C THR A 6 -6.09 -23.81 -38.71
N VAL A 7 -6.09 -24.74 -37.77
CA VAL A 7 -6.74 -24.56 -36.45
C VAL A 7 -5.75 -23.76 -35.61
N SER A 8 -6.02 -22.46 -35.45
CA SER A 8 -5.35 -21.60 -34.48
C SER A 8 -5.89 -21.92 -33.09
N CYS A 9 -5.12 -22.61 -32.25
CA CYS A 9 -5.42 -22.67 -30.83
C CYS A 9 -5.12 -21.29 -30.23
N SER A 10 -6.14 -20.62 -29.71
CA SER A 10 -6.00 -19.39 -28.92
C SER A 10 -5.27 -19.75 -27.60
N ILE A 11 -4.07 -19.24 -27.42
CA ILE A 11 -3.26 -19.41 -26.20
C ILE A 11 -3.67 -18.40 -25.10
N ASP A 12 -4.57 -17.49 -25.43
CA ASP A 12 -4.93 -16.34 -24.57
C ASP A 12 -5.71 -16.70 -23.30
N ASP A 13 -6.21 -17.93 -23.16
CA ASP A 13 -7.04 -18.36 -22.03
C ASP A 13 -6.33 -19.29 -21.01
N VAL A 14 -5.03 -19.49 -21.12
CA VAL A 14 -4.31 -20.31 -20.15
C VAL A 14 -4.04 -19.51 -18.90
N LYS A 15 -4.96 -19.58 -17.93
CA LYS A 15 -4.73 -19.03 -16.58
C LYS A 15 -3.56 -19.78 -15.95
N PRO A 16 -2.51 -19.08 -15.48
CA PRO A 16 -1.37 -19.73 -14.83
C PRO A 16 -1.85 -20.45 -13.56
N GLN A 17 -1.80 -21.77 -13.56
CA GLN A 17 -2.27 -22.58 -12.42
C GLN A 17 -1.37 -22.49 -11.19
N ASN A 18 -0.11 -22.09 -11.37
CA ASN A 18 0.92 -22.04 -10.33
C ASN A 18 1.37 -20.61 -9.96
N GLN A 19 0.68 -19.57 -10.47
CA GLN A 19 0.95 -18.19 -10.09
C GLN A 19 -0.20 -17.63 -9.27
N LEU A 20 0.13 -16.92 -8.19
CA LEU A 20 -0.86 -16.16 -7.44
C LEU A 20 -1.33 -14.98 -8.27
N THR A 21 -2.62 -14.97 -8.58
CA THR A 21 -3.32 -13.85 -9.21
C THR A 21 -4.22 -13.20 -8.17
N THR A 22 -4.68 -11.98 -8.44
CA THR A 22 -5.66 -11.33 -7.56
C THR A 22 -6.93 -12.15 -7.36
N GLU A 23 -7.29 -12.99 -8.33
CA GLU A 23 -8.49 -13.83 -8.29
C GLU A 23 -8.33 -15.07 -7.40
N ASN A 24 -7.09 -15.58 -7.22
CA ASN A 24 -6.82 -16.85 -6.52
C ASN A 24 -5.95 -16.70 -5.27
N THR A 25 -5.57 -15.48 -4.87
CA THR A 25 -4.70 -15.24 -3.71
C THR A 25 -5.41 -15.62 -2.40
N ILE A 26 -6.69 -15.26 -2.24
CA ILE A 26 -7.50 -15.65 -1.07
C ILE A 26 -8.47 -16.74 -1.48
N ARG A 27 -8.37 -17.92 -0.82
CA ARG A 27 -9.20 -19.10 -1.06
C ARG A 27 -9.77 -19.67 0.23
N ASP A 28 -9.08 -19.50 1.34
CA ASP A 28 -9.34 -20.06 2.65
C ASP A 28 -8.81 -19.13 3.75
N GLU A 29 -9.00 -19.50 5.01
CA GLU A 29 -8.52 -18.72 6.15
C GLU A 29 -6.99 -18.56 6.14
N GLN A 30 -6.24 -19.60 5.78
CA GLN A 30 -4.78 -19.55 5.79
C GLN A 30 -4.24 -18.53 4.76
N SER A 31 -4.79 -18.53 3.56
CA SER A 31 -4.42 -17.56 2.52
C SER A 31 -4.86 -16.14 2.86
N ALA A 32 -6.03 -15.97 3.51
CA ALA A 32 -6.46 -14.67 4.02
C ALA A 32 -5.51 -14.17 5.13
N GLN A 33 -5.08 -15.06 6.04
CA GLN A 33 -4.09 -14.72 7.06
C GLN A 33 -2.75 -14.33 6.44
N ALA A 34 -2.32 -14.99 5.38
CA ALA A 34 -1.08 -14.63 4.69
C ALA A 34 -1.14 -13.22 4.10
N VAL A 35 -2.29 -12.82 3.54
CA VAL A 35 -2.49 -11.45 3.06
C VAL A 35 -2.48 -10.45 4.21
N LEU A 36 -3.13 -10.74 5.33
CA LEU A 36 -3.10 -9.89 6.54
C LEU A 36 -1.67 -9.74 7.07
N ASN A 37 -0.90 -10.82 7.09
CA ASN A 37 0.53 -10.76 7.46
C ASN A 37 1.33 -9.88 6.48
N GLY A 38 0.94 -9.85 5.19
CA GLY A 38 1.49 -8.94 4.19
C GLY A 38 1.22 -7.48 4.53
N VAL A 39 0.01 -7.14 5.02
CA VAL A 39 -0.32 -5.80 5.51
C VAL A 39 0.59 -5.41 6.68
N TYR A 40 0.78 -6.28 7.66
CA TYR A 40 1.70 -6.04 8.78
C TYR A 40 3.17 -5.93 8.34
N THR A 41 3.58 -6.72 7.35
CA THR A 41 4.92 -6.63 6.78
C THR A 41 5.16 -5.26 6.13
N GLY A 42 4.14 -4.65 5.51
CA GLY A 42 4.21 -3.29 5.00
C GLY A 42 4.64 -2.28 6.05
N TRP A 43 4.15 -2.40 7.30
CA TRP A 43 4.55 -1.54 8.43
C TRP A 43 6.01 -1.71 8.86
N ARG A 44 6.65 -2.82 8.48
CA ARG A 44 8.06 -3.10 8.76
C ARG A 44 8.99 -2.69 7.62
N SER A 45 8.49 -1.98 6.63
CA SER A 45 9.32 -1.50 5.52
C SER A 45 10.41 -0.55 6.03
N ILE A 46 11.54 -0.53 5.34
CA ILE A 46 12.68 0.32 5.72
C ILE A 46 12.32 1.80 5.66
N GLU A 47 11.45 2.18 4.74
CA GLU A 47 11.00 3.55 4.56
C GLU A 47 10.27 4.07 5.81
N LEU A 48 9.41 3.23 6.38
CA LEU A 48 8.66 3.59 7.59
C LEU A 48 9.52 3.51 8.85
N ASN A 49 10.43 2.52 8.93
CA ASN A 49 11.32 2.36 10.08
C ASN A 49 12.41 3.44 10.16
N ALA A 50 12.85 3.97 9.01
CA ALA A 50 13.83 5.05 8.99
C ALA A 50 13.22 6.44 9.25
N PHE A 51 11.90 6.58 9.18
CA PHE A 51 11.21 7.87 9.29
C PHE A 51 11.48 8.60 10.63
N PRO A 52 11.47 7.93 11.81
CA PRO A 52 11.79 8.59 13.07
C PRO A 52 13.17 9.26 13.07
N LEU A 53 14.16 8.66 12.38
CA LEU A 53 15.49 9.26 12.24
C LEU A 53 15.45 10.56 11.42
N HIS A 54 14.67 10.59 10.33
CA HIS A 54 14.49 11.79 9.53
C HIS A 54 13.77 12.90 10.31
N LEU A 55 12.75 12.54 11.10
CA LEU A 55 12.06 13.50 11.99
C LEU A 55 12.97 14.05 13.06
N SER A 56 13.87 13.22 13.65
CA SER A 56 14.81 13.70 14.67
C SER A 56 15.77 14.73 14.09
N ALA A 57 16.17 14.57 12.82
CA ALA A 57 17.02 15.54 12.14
C ALA A 57 16.30 16.88 11.88
N LEU A 58 15.01 16.85 11.52
CA LEU A 58 14.18 18.06 11.40
C LEU A 58 13.99 18.75 12.74
N GLY A 59 13.80 17.98 13.82
CA GLY A 59 13.65 18.46 15.19
C GLY A 59 14.94 18.89 15.89
N THR A 60 16.08 18.85 15.21
CA THR A 60 17.43 19.12 15.77
C THR A 60 17.88 18.14 16.86
N GLU A 61 17.16 17.05 17.08
CA GLU A 61 17.52 16.02 18.05
C GLU A 61 18.52 15.00 17.50
N GLY A 62 18.68 14.95 16.17
CA GLY A 62 19.59 14.09 15.46
C GLY A 62 20.31 14.80 14.32
N PHE A 63 21.36 14.18 13.82
CA PHE A 63 22.14 14.69 12.70
C PHE A 63 22.63 13.54 11.82
N PHE A 64 22.39 13.63 10.50
CA PHE A 64 23.00 12.71 9.55
C PHE A 64 24.44 13.11 9.24
N SER A 65 25.38 12.24 9.60
CA SER A 65 26.78 12.40 9.20
C SER A 65 27.00 11.74 7.85
N GLY A 66 27.08 12.51 6.79
CA GLY A 66 27.27 12.03 5.43
C GLY A 66 25.98 12.02 4.60
N THR A 67 26.09 11.54 3.37
CA THR A 67 24.98 11.53 2.41
C THR A 67 24.34 10.15 2.42
N ILE A 68 23.20 10.03 3.08
CA ILE A 68 22.30 8.88 2.94
C ILE A 68 21.25 9.25 1.90
N ASN A 69 20.93 8.32 1.01
CA ASN A 69 19.92 8.53 -0.03
C ASN A 69 18.59 8.97 0.63
N GLY A 70 18.07 10.13 0.24
CA GLY A 70 16.86 10.70 0.82
C GLY A 70 17.03 11.57 2.07
N SER A 71 18.22 11.60 2.72
CA SER A 71 18.47 12.45 3.89
C SER A 71 18.76 13.92 3.54
N THR A 72 18.91 14.24 2.25
CA THR A 72 19.21 15.59 1.77
C THR A 72 18.16 16.59 2.23
N GLY A 73 18.60 17.65 2.89
CA GLY A 73 17.75 18.74 3.36
C GLY A 73 17.15 18.55 4.76
N PHE A 74 17.13 17.33 5.33
CA PHE A 74 16.57 17.12 6.67
C PHE A 74 17.37 17.84 7.77
N ASN A 75 18.69 17.72 7.79
CA ASN A 75 19.53 18.42 8.76
C ASN A 75 19.42 19.96 8.70
N ALA A 76 19.12 20.50 7.52
CA ALA A 76 18.99 21.94 7.30
C ALA A 76 17.55 22.44 7.37
N ASN A 77 16.59 21.56 7.65
CA ASN A 77 15.15 21.81 7.56
C ASN A 77 14.74 22.42 6.21
N GLN A 78 15.32 21.90 5.12
CA GLN A 78 15.12 22.35 3.75
C GLN A 78 14.75 21.16 2.83
N VAL A 79 13.85 20.32 3.28
CA VAL A 79 13.39 19.16 2.50
C VAL A 79 12.52 19.64 1.36
N LYS A 80 12.92 19.28 0.14
CA LYS A 80 12.18 19.65 -1.08
C LYS A 80 11.09 18.60 -1.40
N PRO A 81 10.00 18.99 -2.07
CA PRO A 81 8.94 18.06 -2.48
C PRO A 81 9.43 16.90 -3.34
N GLU A 82 10.51 17.09 -4.12
CA GLU A 82 11.11 16.08 -4.99
C GLU A 82 12.01 15.09 -4.24
N ASN A 83 12.13 15.20 -2.92
CA ASN A 83 12.95 14.31 -2.13
C ASN A 83 12.46 12.85 -2.28
N LEU A 84 13.36 11.97 -2.71
CA LEU A 84 13.04 10.56 -2.98
C LEU A 84 12.50 9.84 -1.75
N TYR A 85 12.98 10.18 -0.55
CA TYR A 85 12.53 9.55 0.67
C TYR A 85 11.07 9.88 0.98
N LEU A 86 10.64 11.12 0.72
CA LEU A 86 9.22 11.50 0.86
C LEU A 86 8.35 10.68 -0.08
N GLY A 87 8.78 10.47 -1.33
CA GLY A 87 8.09 9.63 -2.29
C GLY A 87 8.00 8.16 -1.84
N PHE A 88 9.08 7.62 -1.31
CA PHE A 88 9.09 6.25 -0.77
C PHE A 88 8.16 6.12 0.44
N LEU A 89 8.22 7.07 1.37
CA LEU A 89 7.35 7.11 2.56
C LEU A 89 5.87 7.18 2.17
N TYR A 90 5.53 8.06 1.22
CA TYR A 90 4.18 8.20 0.68
C TYR A 90 3.68 6.89 0.08
N ASN A 91 4.46 6.31 -0.83
CA ASN A 91 4.13 5.06 -1.51
C ASN A 91 4.01 3.88 -0.54
N ALA A 92 4.85 3.81 0.51
CA ALA A 92 4.77 2.75 1.51
C ALA A 92 3.42 2.73 2.23
N HIS A 93 2.89 3.89 2.61
CA HIS A 93 1.57 3.99 3.22
C HIS A 93 0.45 3.58 2.26
N TYR A 94 0.50 4.03 1.01
CA TYR A 94 -0.53 3.64 0.02
C TYR A 94 -0.49 2.16 -0.34
N LYS A 95 0.68 1.51 -0.31
CA LYS A 95 0.77 0.05 -0.44
C LYS A 95 0.04 -0.67 0.69
N ILE A 96 0.17 -0.19 1.94
CA ILE A 96 -0.56 -0.74 3.09
C ILE A 96 -2.07 -0.53 2.92
N ILE A 97 -2.50 0.67 2.51
CA ILE A 97 -3.90 0.98 2.24
C ILE A 97 -4.47 0.04 1.18
N ASN A 98 -3.76 -0.14 0.07
CA ASN A 98 -4.20 -0.97 -1.04
C ASN A 98 -4.27 -2.46 -0.66
N ALA A 99 -3.28 -2.97 0.07
CA ALA A 99 -3.29 -4.34 0.59
C ALA A 99 -4.45 -4.56 1.59
N SER A 100 -4.72 -3.58 2.43
CA SER A 100 -5.85 -3.60 3.36
C SER A 100 -7.19 -3.60 2.62
N ASN A 101 -7.34 -2.77 1.59
CA ASN A 101 -8.53 -2.74 0.75
C ASN A 101 -8.76 -4.09 0.08
N TYR A 102 -7.70 -4.69 -0.50
CA TYR A 102 -7.77 -6.00 -1.12
C TYR A 102 -8.30 -7.06 -0.15
N LEU A 103 -7.72 -7.15 1.05
CA LEU A 103 -8.15 -8.13 2.06
C LEU A 103 -9.62 -7.93 2.47
N ILE A 104 -10.02 -6.68 2.72
CA ILE A 104 -11.40 -6.34 3.10
C ILE A 104 -12.37 -6.78 2.01
N GLU A 105 -12.12 -6.37 0.76
CA GLU A 105 -13.00 -6.67 -0.36
C GLU A 105 -13.13 -8.17 -0.62
N GLU A 106 -12.03 -8.92 -0.62
CA GLU A 106 -12.08 -10.36 -0.92
C GLU A 106 -12.74 -11.16 0.22
N LEU A 107 -12.57 -10.75 1.47
CA LEU A 107 -13.29 -11.35 2.60
C LEU A 107 -14.79 -11.01 2.57
N GLU A 108 -15.17 -9.79 2.22
CA GLU A 108 -16.57 -9.38 2.07
C GLU A 108 -17.26 -10.11 0.90
N LYS A 109 -16.53 -10.43 -0.17
CA LYS A 109 -16.98 -11.27 -1.28
C LYS A 109 -17.10 -12.78 -0.93
N GLY A 110 -16.68 -13.19 0.27
CA GLY A 110 -16.74 -14.58 0.71
C GLY A 110 -15.69 -15.51 0.10
N LYS A 111 -14.55 -14.99 -0.36
CA LYS A 111 -13.51 -15.78 -1.02
C LYS A 111 -12.80 -16.77 -0.08
N ALA A 112 -12.70 -16.47 1.22
CA ALA A 112 -12.10 -17.36 2.20
C ALA A 112 -13.08 -18.47 2.60
N VAL A 113 -13.06 -19.57 1.86
CA VAL A 113 -13.97 -20.70 2.11
C VAL A 113 -13.64 -21.34 3.47
N GLY A 114 -14.67 -21.62 4.28
CA GLY A 114 -14.54 -22.29 5.59
C GLY A 114 -14.06 -21.39 6.74
N ILE A 115 -13.83 -20.10 6.50
CA ILE A 115 -13.53 -19.14 7.57
C ILE A 115 -14.74 -18.93 8.48
N SER A 116 -14.56 -18.87 9.80
CA SER A 116 -15.64 -18.51 10.71
C SER A 116 -15.97 -17.02 10.62
N ASP A 117 -17.23 -16.65 10.92
CA ASP A 117 -17.66 -15.24 10.90
C ASP A 117 -16.88 -14.39 11.90
N GLU A 118 -16.55 -14.95 13.07
CA GLU A 118 -15.73 -14.27 14.06
C GLU A 118 -14.34 -13.94 13.50
N ARG A 119 -13.69 -14.94 12.89
CA ARG A 119 -12.34 -14.78 12.33
C ARG A 119 -12.31 -13.82 11.16
N LYS A 120 -13.29 -13.93 10.26
CA LYS A 120 -13.49 -13.01 9.14
C LYS A 120 -13.65 -11.58 9.63
N THR A 121 -14.53 -11.35 10.61
CA THR A 121 -14.78 -10.01 11.18
C THR A 121 -13.52 -9.44 11.83
N GLY A 122 -12.78 -10.27 12.56
CA GLY A 122 -11.49 -9.90 13.16
C GLY A 122 -10.48 -9.44 12.13
N MET A 123 -10.25 -10.23 11.07
CA MET A 123 -9.32 -9.85 9.98
C MET A 123 -9.71 -8.56 9.27
N ILE A 124 -11.01 -8.36 9.02
CA ILE A 124 -11.53 -7.13 8.42
C ILE A 124 -11.28 -5.94 9.35
N ALA A 125 -11.47 -6.10 10.66
CA ALA A 125 -11.23 -5.05 11.64
C ALA A 125 -9.74 -4.66 11.69
N GLU A 126 -8.84 -5.65 11.70
CA GLU A 126 -7.38 -5.44 11.67
C GLU A 126 -6.94 -4.71 10.39
N ALA A 127 -7.48 -5.10 9.23
CA ALA A 127 -7.20 -4.43 7.96
C ALA A 127 -7.74 -2.99 7.93
N LYS A 128 -8.96 -2.75 8.44
CA LYS A 128 -9.53 -1.41 8.57
C LYS A 128 -8.71 -0.53 9.51
N PHE A 129 -8.21 -1.08 10.61
CA PHE A 129 -7.31 -0.36 11.52
C PHE A 129 -6.00 0.03 10.82
N SER A 130 -5.35 -0.92 10.12
CA SER A 130 -4.13 -0.65 9.36
C SER A 130 -4.34 0.44 8.31
N ARG A 131 -5.45 0.38 7.56
CA ARG A 131 -5.83 1.40 6.58
C ARG A 131 -6.04 2.78 7.23
N ALA A 132 -6.74 2.83 8.34
CA ALA A 132 -6.99 4.08 9.07
C ALA A 132 -5.68 4.70 9.59
N MET A 133 -4.79 3.88 10.15
CA MET A 133 -3.49 4.32 10.64
C MET A 133 -2.61 4.86 9.50
N ALA A 134 -2.60 4.20 8.33
CA ALA A 134 -1.85 4.67 7.17
C ALA A 134 -2.38 6.01 6.65
N ASN A 135 -3.70 6.17 6.54
CA ASN A 135 -4.32 7.45 6.17
C ASN A 135 -4.02 8.55 7.19
N PHE A 136 -4.07 8.23 8.49
CA PHE A 136 -3.74 9.19 9.55
C PHE A 136 -2.29 9.67 9.44
N ASN A 137 -1.34 8.76 9.20
CA ASN A 137 0.05 9.14 9.01
C ASN A 137 0.25 9.99 7.75
N LEU A 138 -0.37 9.61 6.63
CA LEU A 138 -0.33 10.42 5.41
C LEU A 138 -0.86 11.84 5.66
N LEU A 139 -1.99 11.96 6.34
CA LEU A 139 -2.56 13.28 6.68
C LEU A 139 -1.60 14.11 7.53
N ARG A 140 -0.97 13.49 8.55
CA ARG A 140 -0.02 14.17 9.43
C ARG A 140 1.26 14.62 8.72
N TYR A 141 1.71 13.88 7.70
CA TYR A 141 2.99 14.14 7.04
C TYR A 141 2.85 14.95 5.76
N PHE A 142 1.71 14.85 5.08
CA PHE A 142 1.52 15.43 3.74
C PHE A 142 0.30 16.33 3.62
N GLY A 143 -0.60 16.35 4.60
CA GLY A 143 -1.77 17.21 4.62
C GLY A 143 -1.61 18.42 5.56
N GLU A 144 -2.40 19.44 5.32
CA GLU A 144 -2.44 20.66 6.15
C GLU A 144 -3.48 20.53 7.27
N PHE A 145 -3.42 19.43 8.04
CA PHE A 145 -4.40 19.10 9.10
C PHE A 145 -4.47 20.13 10.23
N TYR A 146 -3.46 20.98 10.36
CA TYR A 146 -3.35 22.05 11.36
C TYR A 146 -4.10 23.32 10.97
N ASP A 147 -4.45 23.48 9.70
CA ASP A 147 -5.27 24.59 9.20
C ASP A 147 -6.68 24.10 8.85
N GLN A 148 -7.67 24.48 9.67
CA GLN A 148 -9.07 24.08 9.47
C GLN A 148 -9.70 24.69 8.21
N ASN A 149 -9.11 25.73 7.65
CA ASN A 149 -9.58 26.36 6.41
C ASN A 149 -8.87 25.83 5.17
N SER A 150 -7.85 24.98 5.32
CA SER A 150 -7.14 24.40 4.20
C SER A 150 -8.01 23.37 3.46
N ILE A 151 -7.94 23.42 2.14
CA ILE A 151 -8.53 22.42 1.25
C ILE A 151 -7.54 21.27 0.94
N TYR A 152 -6.30 21.37 1.40
CA TYR A 152 -5.24 20.40 1.12
C TYR A 152 -5.23 19.30 2.15
N GLY A 153 -5.53 18.09 1.68
CA GLY A 153 -5.56 16.86 2.45
C GLY A 153 -4.75 15.75 1.79
N ILE A 154 -5.27 14.55 1.87
CA ILE A 154 -4.72 13.37 1.23
C ILE A 154 -5.76 12.71 0.34
N VAL A 155 -5.32 11.95 -0.66
CA VAL A 155 -6.23 11.13 -1.48
C VAL A 155 -6.71 9.93 -0.67
N LEU A 156 -8.02 9.84 -0.43
CA LEU A 156 -8.61 8.70 0.26
C LEU A 156 -8.90 7.57 -0.74
N SER A 157 -8.17 6.45 -0.60
CA SER A 157 -8.43 5.24 -1.38
C SER A 157 -9.17 4.23 -0.53
N SER A 158 -10.43 3.94 -0.89
CA SER A 158 -11.29 2.99 -0.18
C SER A 158 -11.46 1.65 -0.89
N THR A 159 -10.95 1.54 -2.12
CA THR A 159 -11.04 0.36 -2.97
C THR A 159 -9.67 -0.15 -3.38
N PHE A 160 -9.59 -1.47 -3.66
CA PHE A 160 -8.39 -2.07 -4.21
C PHE A 160 -8.17 -1.64 -5.67
N SER A 161 -6.92 -1.34 -6.01
CA SER A 161 -6.50 -1.09 -7.39
C SER A 161 -5.35 -2.01 -7.77
N LYS A 162 -5.44 -2.63 -8.96
CA LYS A 162 -4.34 -3.43 -9.54
C LYS A 162 -3.20 -2.52 -10.02
N ASP A 163 -3.57 -1.37 -10.56
CA ASP A 163 -2.64 -0.37 -11.06
C ASP A 163 -2.46 0.70 -9.98
N VAL A 164 -1.49 0.48 -9.11
CA VAL A 164 -1.13 1.46 -8.07
C VAL A 164 -0.31 2.58 -8.72
N VAL A 165 -0.87 3.23 -9.73
CA VAL A 165 -0.41 4.53 -10.19
C VAL A 165 -1.18 5.55 -9.36
N PHE A 166 -0.62 5.92 -8.21
CA PHE A 166 -1.09 7.13 -7.54
C PHE A 166 -0.70 8.30 -8.42
N ALA A 167 -1.60 8.66 -9.34
CA ALA A 167 -1.44 9.86 -10.12
C ALA A 167 -1.25 11.01 -9.12
N LYS A 168 -0.11 11.72 -9.20
CA LYS A 168 -0.08 13.09 -8.76
C LYS A 168 -1.21 13.76 -9.53
N GLU A 169 -2.30 14.12 -8.87
CA GLU A 169 -3.21 15.07 -9.45
C GLU A 169 -2.39 16.35 -9.68
N THR A 170 -2.04 16.57 -10.92
CA THR A 170 -1.53 17.88 -11.37
C THR A 170 -2.69 18.84 -11.18
N GLN A 171 -2.49 19.80 -10.29
CA GLN A 171 -3.32 20.98 -10.15
C GLN A 171 -3.45 21.70 -11.49
#